data_5652f6205e263529db2f38d8525e7d46
#
_entry.id   5652f6205e263529db2f38d8525e7d46
#
_cell.length_a   1.000
_cell.length_b   1.000
_cell.length_c   1.000
_cell.angle_alpha   90.00
_cell.angle_beta   90.00
_cell.angle_gamma   90.00
#
_symmetry.space_group_name_H-M   'P 1'
#
loop_
_entity.id
_entity.type
_entity.pdbx_description
1 polymer ?
#
loop_
_entity_poly.entity_id
_entity_poly.type
_entity_poly.pdbx_seq_one_letter_code
_entity_poly.pdbx_strand_id
1 'polypeptide(L)'
;MQTQVLFEHPLNEKMRTWLRIEFLIQQLTVNLPIVDHAGALHFFRNVSELLDVFERGEVRTELLKELDQQQRKLQTWIGVPGVDQSRIEALIQQLKAAGSVLISAPRIGQFLREDRLIALVRQRLSIPGGCCSFDLPTLHIWLHLPQAQRDSQVETWIASLNPLTQALTMVLDLIRQSAPFRKQTSLNGFYQDNGGDADLLRLNLSLDSQLYPQISGHKSRFAIRFMPLDTENGQVPERLDFELACC
;
A
#
# COMPACT_ATOMS: atom_id res chain seq x y z
N MET A 1 -19.84 -9.25 13.40
CA MET A 1 -19.60 -8.46 12.16
C MET A 1 -18.73 -7.28 12.55
N GLN A 2 -17.75 -6.95 11.75
CA GLN A 2 -16.90 -5.79 12.00
C GLN A 2 -17.76 -4.55 11.74
N THR A 3 -18.08 -3.82 12.79
CA THR A 3 -18.97 -2.64 12.71
C THR A 3 -18.18 -1.35 12.43
N GLN A 4 -16.84 -1.43 12.39
CA GLN A 4 -15.96 -0.30 12.13
C GLN A 4 -15.18 -0.48 10.83
N VAL A 5 -15.00 0.60 10.10
CA VAL A 5 -14.23 0.70 8.86
C VAL A 5 -13.00 1.56 9.11
N LEU A 6 -11.83 1.00 8.79
CA LEU A 6 -10.55 1.71 8.87
C LEU A 6 -10.28 2.44 7.55
N PHE A 7 -10.00 3.73 7.65
CA PHE A 7 -9.51 4.56 6.56
C PHE A 7 -8.05 4.96 6.83
N GLU A 8 -7.21 4.90 5.83
CA GLU A 8 -5.84 5.39 5.87
C GLU A 8 -5.67 6.52 4.86
N HIS A 9 -5.12 7.66 5.30
CA HIS A 9 -4.91 8.81 4.43
C HIS A 9 -3.45 9.30 4.55
N PRO A 10 -2.71 9.29 3.44
CA PRO A 10 -1.33 9.79 3.42
C PRO A 10 -1.29 11.31 3.52
N LEU A 11 -0.43 11.84 4.39
CA LEU A 11 -0.22 13.29 4.55
C LEU A 11 0.86 13.86 3.65
N ASN A 12 1.63 12.98 2.97
CA ASN A 12 2.65 13.38 2.02
C ASN A 12 2.72 12.43 0.81
N GLU A 13 3.45 12.83 -0.24
CA GLU A 13 3.54 12.07 -1.49
C GLU A 13 4.33 10.77 -1.35
N LYS A 14 5.33 10.72 -0.47
CA LYS A 14 6.09 9.50 -0.15
C LYS A 14 5.14 8.42 0.38
N MET A 15 4.36 8.75 1.40
CA MET A 15 3.39 7.84 2.01
C MET A 15 2.30 7.43 1.01
N ARG A 16 1.82 8.37 0.19
CA ARG A 16 0.83 8.09 -0.87
C ARG A 16 1.35 7.06 -1.87
N THR A 17 2.60 7.20 -2.27
CA THR A 17 3.27 6.25 -3.18
C THR A 17 3.39 4.87 -2.54
N TRP A 18 3.79 4.79 -1.28
CA TRP A 18 3.96 3.52 -0.57
C TRP A 18 2.64 2.77 -0.36
N LEU A 19 1.57 3.46 0.03
CA LEU A 19 0.25 2.84 0.17
C LEU A 19 -0.29 2.35 -1.19
N ARG A 20 -0.02 3.05 -2.28
CA ARG A 20 -0.37 2.59 -3.64
C ARG A 20 0.42 1.34 -4.03
N ILE A 21 1.72 1.30 -3.74
CA ILE A 21 2.55 0.12 -4.00
C ILE A 21 2.04 -1.07 -3.17
N GLU A 22 1.79 -0.88 -1.89
CA GLU A 22 1.24 -1.93 -1.02
C GLU A 22 -0.08 -2.47 -1.59
N PHE A 23 -1.01 -1.58 -1.93
CA PHE A 23 -2.30 -1.96 -2.53
C PHE A 23 -2.11 -2.77 -3.82
N LEU A 24 -1.27 -2.30 -4.75
CA LEU A 24 -1.04 -2.98 -6.02
C LEU A 24 -0.38 -4.36 -5.82
N ILE A 25 0.58 -4.48 -4.90
CA ILE A 25 1.18 -5.78 -4.55
C ILE A 25 0.13 -6.73 -3.97
N GLN A 26 -0.76 -6.25 -3.10
CA GLN A 26 -1.87 -7.06 -2.59
C GLN A 26 -2.80 -7.53 -3.72
N GLN A 27 -3.10 -6.65 -4.68
CA GLN A 27 -3.94 -7.01 -5.83
C GLN A 27 -3.32 -8.08 -6.74
N LEU A 28 -1.99 -8.22 -6.78
CA LEU A 28 -1.33 -9.30 -7.53
C LEU A 28 -1.64 -10.70 -6.97
N THR A 29 -2.00 -10.80 -5.70
CA THR A 29 -2.21 -12.08 -5.01
C THR A 29 -3.67 -12.44 -4.81
N VAL A 30 -4.59 -11.46 -4.87
CA VAL A 30 -6.02 -11.65 -4.54
C VAL A 30 -6.72 -12.67 -5.43
N ASN A 31 -6.35 -12.74 -6.72
CA ASN A 31 -7.02 -13.59 -7.72
C ASN A 31 -6.11 -14.74 -8.19
N LEU A 32 -5.22 -15.22 -7.34
CA LEU A 32 -4.43 -16.42 -7.64
C LEU A 32 -5.19 -17.70 -7.24
N PRO A 33 -5.04 -18.79 -8.00
CA PRO A 33 -4.31 -18.90 -9.27
C PRO A 33 -5.05 -18.21 -10.43
N ILE A 34 -4.32 -17.77 -11.46
CA ILE A 34 -4.90 -17.18 -12.67
C ILE A 34 -5.50 -18.31 -13.51
N VAL A 35 -6.83 -18.43 -13.51
CA VAL A 35 -7.54 -19.53 -14.19
C VAL A 35 -8.11 -19.14 -15.54
N ASP A 36 -8.41 -17.85 -15.75
CA ASP A 36 -9.09 -17.35 -16.94
C ASP A 36 -8.51 -16.03 -17.46
N HIS A 37 -9.08 -15.55 -18.57
CA HIS A 37 -8.65 -14.31 -19.21
C HIS A 37 -8.91 -13.06 -18.35
N ALA A 38 -9.99 -13.03 -17.58
CA ALA A 38 -10.32 -11.88 -16.74
C ALA A 38 -9.32 -11.74 -15.58
N GLY A 39 -8.99 -12.86 -14.91
CA GLY A 39 -7.95 -12.93 -13.89
C GLY A 39 -6.57 -12.52 -14.44
N ALA A 40 -6.24 -12.98 -15.65
CA ALA A 40 -5.00 -12.57 -16.31
C ALA A 40 -4.96 -11.06 -16.57
N LEU A 41 -6.02 -10.48 -17.13
CA LEU A 41 -6.08 -9.03 -17.37
C LEU A 41 -5.99 -8.24 -16.07
N HIS A 42 -6.64 -8.70 -15.00
CA HIS A 42 -6.52 -8.08 -13.69
C HIS A 42 -5.07 -8.10 -13.21
N PHE A 43 -4.41 -9.27 -13.23
CA PHE A 43 -3.01 -9.41 -12.84
C PHE A 43 -2.08 -8.49 -13.64
N PHE A 44 -2.13 -8.55 -14.97
CA PHE A 44 -1.24 -7.76 -15.81
C PHE A 44 -1.50 -6.25 -15.74
N ARG A 45 -2.74 -5.81 -15.49
CA ARG A 45 -3.03 -4.39 -15.21
C ARG A 45 -2.34 -3.94 -13.93
N ASN A 46 -2.46 -4.70 -12.84
CA ASN A 46 -1.78 -4.37 -11.58
C ASN A 46 -0.25 -4.37 -11.74
N VAL A 47 0.32 -5.32 -12.50
CA VAL A 47 1.75 -5.29 -12.85
C VAL A 47 2.11 -4.02 -13.61
N SER A 48 1.32 -3.63 -14.61
CA SER A 48 1.56 -2.42 -15.41
C SER A 48 1.53 -1.16 -14.54
N GLU A 49 0.48 -0.99 -13.72
CA GLU A 49 0.33 0.14 -12.81
C GLU A 49 1.47 0.20 -11.79
N LEU A 50 1.88 -0.95 -11.26
CA LEU A 50 3.01 -1.03 -10.34
C LEU A 50 4.32 -0.59 -10.99
N LEU A 51 4.58 -1.02 -12.23
CA LEU A 51 5.74 -0.59 -12.99
C LEU A 51 5.71 0.92 -13.29
N ASP A 52 4.53 1.49 -13.58
CA ASP A 52 4.36 2.93 -13.79
C ASP A 52 4.65 3.74 -12.52
N VAL A 53 4.27 3.22 -11.35
CA VAL A 53 4.64 3.84 -10.05
C VAL A 53 6.15 3.80 -9.83
N PHE A 54 6.82 2.69 -10.16
CA PHE A 54 8.28 2.58 -10.02
C PHE A 54 9.06 3.50 -10.97
N GLU A 55 8.47 3.92 -12.07
CA GLU A 55 9.11 4.84 -13.03
C GLU A 55 9.08 6.29 -12.56
N ARG A 56 8.09 6.65 -11.73
CA ARG A 56 7.86 8.04 -11.31
C ARG A 56 8.59 8.46 -10.04
N GLY A 57 9.14 7.52 -9.27
CA GLY A 57 9.70 7.81 -7.96
C GLY A 57 10.98 7.05 -7.63
N GLU A 58 11.75 7.58 -6.70
CA GLU A 58 12.94 6.94 -6.16
C GLU A 58 12.63 6.02 -4.97
N VAL A 59 11.66 5.10 -5.16
CA VAL A 59 11.08 4.25 -4.12
C VAL A 59 12.16 3.54 -3.28
N ARG A 60 13.22 3.00 -3.93
CA ARG A 60 14.32 2.34 -3.22
C ARG A 60 15.04 3.30 -2.28
N THR A 61 15.42 4.47 -2.78
CA THR A 61 16.16 5.48 -2.01
C THR A 61 15.34 5.98 -0.83
N GLU A 62 14.05 6.22 -1.04
CA GLU A 62 13.13 6.66 0.01
C GLU A 62 12.93 5.60 1.09
N LEU A 63 12.73 4.33 0.70
CA LEU A 63 12.60 3.22 1.65
C LEU A 63 13.88 3.00 2.46
N LEU A 64 15.06 3.07 1.83
CA LEU A 64 16.34 2.93 2.53
C LEU A 64 16.54 4.05 3.56
N LYS A 65 16.20 5.29 3.22
CA LYS A 65 16.24 6.41 4.16
C LYS A 65 15.29 6.18 5.34
N GLU A 66 14.09 5.68 5.07
CA GLU A 66 13.11 5.42 6.13
C GLU A 66 13.53 4.25 7.03
N LEU A 67 14.04 3.15 6.47
CA LEU A 67 14.59 2.04 7.24
C LEU A 67 15.70 2.53 8.21
N ASP A 68 16.59 3.37 7.74
CA ASP A 68 17.64 3.99 8.58
C ASP A 68 17.04 4.92 9.66
N GLN A 69 16.04 5.72 9.31
CA GLN A 69 15.36 6.59 10.26
C GLN A 69 14.63 5.78 11.36
N GLN A 70 13.94 4.71 11.00
CA GLN A 70 13.29 3.82 11.96
C GLN A 70 14.32 3.11 12.87
N GLN A 71 15.45 2.67 12.33
CA GLN A 71 16.55 2.13 13.13
C GLN A 71 17.03 3.15 14.16
N ARG A 72 17.28 4.39 13.76
CA ARG A 72 17.71 5.46 14.67
C ARG A 72 16.67 5.74 15.75
N LYS A 73 15.38 5.79 15.39
CA LYS A 73 14.29 5.94 16.37
C LYS A 73 14.32 4.80 17.41
N LEU A 74 14.43 3.55 16.97
CA LEU A 74 14.50 2.41 17.87
C LEU A 74 15.77 2.40 18.76
N GLN A 75 16.90 2.88 18.24
CA GLN A 75 18.13 3.01 19.02
C GLN A 75 17.98 3.95 20.23
N THR A 76 17.14 5.00 20.14
CA THR A 76 16.88 5.89 21.28
C THR A 76 16.14 5.21 22.43
N TRP A 77 15.53 4.04 22.19
CA TRP A 77 14.82 3.26 23.20
C TRP A 77 15.70 2.21 23.90
N ILE A 78 16.94 2.02 23.41
CA ILE A 78 17.90 1.11 24.06
C ILE A 78 18.30 1.70 25.42
N GLY A 79 18.19 0.87 26.47
CA GLY A 79 18.48 1.25 27.85
C GLY A 79 17.36 2.03 28.55
N VAL A 80 16.23 2.30 27.91
CA VAL A 80 15.08 2.94 28.56
C VAL A 80 14.39 1.93 29.48
N PRO A 81 14.17 2.24 30.78
CA PRO A 81 13.50 1.38 31.71
C PRO A 81 12.07 1.03 31.28
N GLY A 82 11.67 -0.23 31.43
CA GLY A 82 10.32 -0.70 31.08
C GLY A 82 10.13 -1.07 29.60
N VAL A 83 11.15 -0.94 28.78
CA VAL A 83 11.13 -1.33 27.36
C VAL A 83 11.76 -2.70 27.19
N ASP A 84 11.14 -3.56 26.37
CA ASP A 84 11.70 -4.87 26.00
C ASP A 84 12.89 -4.69 25.05
N GLN A 85 14.09 -4.75 25.64
CA GLN A 85 15.36 -4.52 24.92
C GLN A 85 15.58 -5.59 23.84
N SER A 86 15.24 -6.84 24.12
CA SER A 86 15.44 -7.94 23.16
C SER A 86 14.59 -7.76 21.90
N ARG A 87 13.38 -7.28 22.07
CA ARG A 87 12.46 -6.98 20.97
C ARG A 87 12.96 -5.79 20.12
N ILE A 88 13.48 -4.75 20.76
CA ILE A 88 14.05 -3.58 20.03
C ILE A 88 15.28 -4.00 19.25
N GLU A 89 16.19 -4.73 19.85
CA GLU A 89 17.40 -5.21 19.18
C GLU A 89 17.06 -6.10 17.98
N ALA A 90 16.08 -7.03 18.14
CA ALA A 90 15.60 -7.87 17.06
C ALA A 90 15.01 -7.05 15.91
N LEU A 91 14.20 -6.03 16.19
CA LEU A 91 13.64 -5.14 15.16
C LEU A 91 14.72 -4.35 14.42
N ILE A 92 15.72 -3.84 15.14
CA ILE A 92 16.86 -3.13 14.52
C ILE A 92 17.61 -4.07 13.57
N GLN A 93 17.85 -5.33 13.97
CA GLN A 93 18.53 -6.31 13.12
C GLN A 93 17.69 -6.66 11.87
N GLN A 94 16.36 -6.81 12.03
CA GLN A 94 15.46 -7.06 10.91
C GLN A 94 15.46 -5.89 9.91
N LEU A 95 15.40 -4.63 10.40
CA LEU A 95 15.48 -3.44 9.53
C LEU A 95 16.81 -3.36 8.77
N LYS A 96 17.94 -3.66 9.43
CA LYS A 96 19.26 -3.74 8.80
C LYS A 96 19.30 -4.81 7.70
N ALA A 97 18.78 -6.00 8.00
CA ALA A 97 18.72 -7.11 7.07
C ALA A 97 17.87 -6.75 5.84
N ALA A 98 16.67 -6.19 6.04
CA ALA A 98 15.80 -5.74 4.95
C ALA A 98 16.48 -4.67 4.09
N GLY A 99 17.16 -3.69 4.71
CA GLY A 99 17.94 -2.68 3.99
C GLY A 99 19.06 -3.28 3.15
N SER A 100 19.83 -4.23 3.71
CA SER A 100 20.91 -4.92 3.00
C SER A 100 20.39 -5.71 1.78
N VAL A 101 19.27 -6.44 1.95
CA VAL A 101 18.62 -7.17 0.86
C VAL A 101 18.13 -6.21 -0.22
N LEU A 102 17.49 -5.10 0.16
CA LEU A 102 16.99 -4.10 -0.79
C LEU A 102 18.14 -3.41 -1.56
N ILE A 103 19.30 -3.16 -0.93
CA ILE A 103 20.48 -2.59 -1.59
C ILE A 103 21.06 -3.56 -2.62
N SER A 104 21.20 -4.84 -2.26
CA SER A 104 21.79 -5.85 -3.13
C SER A 104 20.87 -6.35 -4.25
N ALA A 105 19.55 -6.11 -4.13
CA ALA A 105 18.58 -6.52 -5.12
C ALA A 105 18.78 -5.76 -6.47
N PRO A 106 18.41 -6.36 -7.62
CA PRO A 106 18.32 -5.67 -8.89
C PRO A 106 17.44 -4.42 -8.81
N ARG A 107 17.46 -3.59 -9.86
CA ARG A 107 16.54 -2.44 -9.93
C ARG A 107 15.08 -2.91 -9.75
N ILE A 108 14.32 -2.23 -8.87
CA ILE A 108 12.92 -2.57 -8.58
C ILE A 108 12.13 -2.68 -9.89
N GLY A 109 11.42 -3.80 -10.04
CA GLY A 109 10.61 -4.10 -11.22
C GLY A 109 11.40 -4.41 -12.50
N GLN A 110 12.73 -4.50 -12.45
CA GLN A 110 13.54 -4.80 -13.64
C GLN A 110 13.16 -6.16 -14.24
N PHE A 111 13.06 -7.20 -13.42
CA PHE A 111 12.70 -8.54 -13.86
C PHE A 111 11.33 -8.57 -14.58
N LEU A 112 10.35 -7.82 -14.06
CA LEU A 112 9.03 -7.71 -14.69
C LEU A 112 9.06 -6.92 -16.00
N ARG A 113 9.91 -5.88 -16.11
CA ARG A 113 10.05 -5.09 -17.35
C ARG A 113 10.70 -5.89 -18.48
N GLU A 114 11.65 -6.75 -18.13
CA GLU A 114 12.40 -7.58 -19.07
C GLU A 114 11.61 -8.82 -19.51
N ASP A 115 10.54 -9.18 -18.80
CA ASP A 115 9.68 -10.29 -19.21
C ASP A 115 8.91 -9.95 -20.48
N ARG A 116 9.07 -10.81 -21.50
CA ARG A 116 8.50 -10.61 -22.83
C ARG A 116 6.97 -10.57 -22.82
N LEU A 117 6.33 -11.47 -22.04
CA LEU A 117 4.87 -11.52 -22.00
C LEU A 117 4.30 -10.28 -21.34
N ILE A 118 4.87 -9.86 -20.19
CA ILE A 118 4.48 -8.63 -19.49
C ILE A 118 4.64 -7.43 -20.42
N ALA A 119 5.77 -7.30 -21.11
CA ALA A 119 6.02 -6.19 -22.03
C ALA A 119 4.99 -6.12 -23.17
N LEU A 120 4.65 -7.26 -23.77
CA LEU A 120 3.65 -7.34 -24.83
C LEU A 120 2.24 -7.00 -24.34
N VAL A 121 1.86 -7.50 -23.17
CA VAL A 121 0.55 -7.19 -22.58
C VAL A 121 0.45 -5.71 -22.25
N ARG A 122 1.47 -5.10 -21.61
CA ARG A 122 1.48 -3.66 -21.29
C ARG A 122 1.22 -2.78 -22.51
N GLN A 123 1.81 -3.09 -23.66
CA GLN A 123 1.60 -2.34 -24.91
C GLN A 123 0.16 -2.38 -25.40
N ARG A 124 -0.62 -3.39 -25.04
CA ARG A 124 -1.99 -3.61 -25.51
C ARG A 124 -3.06 -3.19 -24.49
N LEU A 125 -2.71 -3.04 -23.22
CA LEU A 125 -3.69 -2.67 -22.17
C LEU A 125 -4.39 -1.34 -22.39
N SER A 126 -3.75 -0.39 -23.07
CA SER A 126 -4.33 0.92 -23.41
C SER A 126 -5.27 0.89 -24.62
N ILE A 127 -5.27 -0.20 -25.39
CA ILE A 127 -6.11 -0.37 -26.58
C ILE A 127 -7.41 -1.05 -26.17
N PRO A 128 -8.59 -0.50 -26.44
CA PRO A 128 -9.86 -1.18 -26.18
C PRO A 128 -9.92 -2.54 -26.87
N GLY A 129 -10.05 -3.63 -26.08
CA GLY A 129 -10.03 -4.99 -26.59
C GLY A 129 -8.66 -5.52 -27.03
N GLY A 130 -7.57 -4.74 -26.90
CA GLY A 130 -6.23 -5.07 -27.41
C GLY A 130 -5.55 -6.30 -26.83
N CYS A 131 -6.16 -6.93 -25.81
CA CYS A 131 -5.69 -8.20 -25.24
C CYS A 131 -6.52 -9.41 -25.72
N CYS A 132 -7.35 -9.27 -26.75
CA CYS A 132 -8.06 -10.40 -27.36
C CYS A 132 -7.10 -11.34 -28.11
N SER A 133 -7.59 -12.52 -28.47
CA SER A 133 -6.76 -13.59 -29.02
C SER A 133 -6.04 -13.25 -30.33
N PHE A 134 -6.67 -12.43 -31.19
CA PHE A 134 -6.05 -12.04 -32.46
C PHE A 134 -5.03 -10.89 -32.32
N ASP A 135 -5.25 -9.98 -31.36
CA ASP A 135 -4.32 -8.87 -31.09
C ASP A 135 -3.12 -9.30 -30.23
N LEU A 136 -3.34 -10.27 -29.33
CA LEU A 136 -2.32 -10.77 -28.42
C LEU A 136 -2.31 -12.30 -28.33
N PRO A 137 -1.92 -12.99 -29.43
CA PRO A 137 -1.91 -14.45 -29.48
C PRO A 137 -0.95 -15.08 -28.45
N THR A 138 0.08 -14.36 -28.03
CA THR A 138 1.01 -14.82 -26.98
C THR A 138 0.32 -15.00 -25.63
N LEU A 139 -0.54 -14.06 -25.23
CA LEU A 139 -1.34 -14.19 -24.01
C LEU A 139 -2.37 -15.32 -24.16
N HIS A 140 -2.98 -15.42 -25.34
CA HIS A 140 -3.93 -16.48 -25.61
C HIS A 140 -3.30 -17.87 -25.47
N ILE A 141 -2.12 -18.10 -26.04
CA ILE A 141 -1.37 -19.35 -25.87
C ILE A 141 -0.98 -19.55 -24.40
N TRP A 142 -0.49 -18.52 -23.72
CA TRP A 142 -0.10 -18.61 -22.32
C TRP A 142 -1.25 -19.09 -21.43
N LEU A 143 -2.46 -18.59 -21.66
CA LEU A 143 -3.68 -19.02 -20.93
C LEU A 143 -4.04 -20.51 -21.15
N HIS A 144 -3.58 -21.14 -22.24
CA HIS A 144 -3.80 -22.54 -22.54
C HIS A 144 -2.65 -23.45 -22.11
N LEU A 145 -1.56 -22.88 -21.53
CA LEU A 145 -0.52 -23.68 -20.90
C LEU A 145 -1.05 -24.44 -19.68
N PRO A 146 -0.43 -25.56 -19.28
CA PRO A 146 -0.76 -26.23 -18.03
C PRO A 146 -0.76 -25.26 -16.84
N GLN A 147 -1.76 -25.36 -15.95
CA GLN A 147 -1.91 -24.46 -14.81
C GLN A 147 -0.62 -24.36 -13.98
N ALA A 148 0.01 -25.48 -13.66
CA ALA A 148 1.25 -25.51 -12.88
C ALA A 148 2.39 -24.71 -13.52
N GLN A 149 2.47 -24.67 -14.86
CA GLN A 149 3.49 -23.87 -15.56
C GLN A 149 3.19 -22.36 -15.42
N ARG A 150 1.93 -21.97 -15.53
CA ARG A 150 1.49 -20.56 -15.33
C ARG A 150 1.74 -20.10 -13.89
N ASP A 151 1.37 -20.96 -12.93
CA ASP A 151 1.54 -20.66 -11.49
C ASP A 151 3.02 -20.46 -11.15
N SER A 152 3.90 -21.34 -11.61
CA SER A 152 5.35 -21.23 -11.41
C SER A 152 5.92 -19.91 -11.98
N GLN A 153 5.42 -19.50 -13.15
CA GLN A 153 5.84 -18.25 -13.77
C GLN A 153 5.33 -17.04 -12.98
N VAL A 154 4.07 -17.04 -12.54
CA VAL A 154 3.47 -16.00 -11.71
C VAL A 154 4.19 -15.89 -10.37
N GLU A 155 4.48 -17.02 -9.72
CA GLU A 155 5.26 -17.05 -8.47
C GLU A 155 6.64 -16.41 -8.66
N THR A 156 7.32 -16.69 -9.77
CA THR A 156 8.62 -16.08 -10.09
C THR A 156 8.52 -14.58 -10.27
N TRP A 157 7.48 -14.08 -10.94
CA TRP A 157 7.23 -12.65 -11.09
C TRP A 157 7.00 -11.97 -9.73
N ILE A 158 6.14 -12.54 -8.89
CA ILE A 158 5.84 -12.00 -7.55
C ILE A 158 7.08 -12.06 -6.66
N ALA A 159 7.82 -13.17 -6.67
CA ALA A 159 9.03 -13.33 -5.88
C ALA A 159 10.11 -12.29 -6.20
N SER A 160 10.16 -11.79 -7.44
CA SER A 160 11.07 -10.73 -7.84
C SER A 160 10.84 -9.40 -7.09
N LEU A 161 9.66 -9.24 -6.50
CA LEU A 161 9.27 -8.07 -5.70
C LEU A 161 9.56 -8.24 -4.19
N ASN A 162 9.92 -9.44 -3.72
CA ASN A 162 10.08 -9.73 -2.30
C ASN A 162 10.99 -8.75 -1.54
N PRO A 163 12.16 -8.32 -2.08
CA PRO A 163 13.00 -7.34 -1.39
C PRO A 163 12.29 -6.02 -1.10
N LEU A 164 11.49 -5.55 -2.06
CA LEU A 164 10.67 -4.35 -1.89
C LEU A 164 9.53 -4.59 -0.90
N THR A 165 8.79 -5.68 -1.09
CA THR A 165 7.61 -6.00 -0.28
C THR A 165 7.97 -6.12 1.20
N GLN A 166 9.04 -6.84 1.53
CA GLN A 166 9.50 -7.00 2.91
C GLN A 166 9.89 -5.67 3.54
N ALA A 167 10.69 -4.85 2.84
CA ALA A 167 11.10 -3.55 3.35
C ALA A 167 9.91 -2.60 3.55
N LEU A 168 8.98 -2.56 2.58
CA LEU A 168 7.80 -1.72 2.62
C LEU A 168 6.84 -2.12 3.75
N THR A 169 6.55 -3.41 3.89
CA THR A 169 5.69 -3.93 4.97
C THR A 169 6.26 -3.56 6.35
N MET A 170 7.55 -3.79 6.57
CA MET A 170 8.18 -3.43 7.84
C MET A 170 8.07 -1.94 8.17
N VAL A 171 8.32 -1.08 7.18
CA VAL A 171 8.23 0.37 7.36
C VAL A 171 6.79 0.80 7.65
N LEU A 172 5.82 0.32 6.86
CA LEU A 172 4.41 0.68 7.04
C LEU A 172 3.87 0.18 8.38
N ASP A 173 4.24 -1.02 8.81
CA ASP A 173 3.82 -1.57 10.11
C ASP A 173 4.35 -0.73 11.28
N LEU A 174 5.61 -0.28 11.22
CA LEU A 174 6.19 0.59 12.24
C LEU A 174 5.51 1.97 12.26
N ILE A 175 5.21 2.53 11.10
CA ILE A 175 4.48 3.81 11.01
C ILE A 175 3.06 3.63 11.57
N ARG A 176 2.33 2.59 11.18
CA ARG A 176 0.98 2.31 11.67
C ARG A 176 0.91 2.11 13.19
N GLN A 177 1.99 1.61 13.79
CA GLN A 177 2.10 1.37 15.23
C GLN A 177 2.68 2.57 15.99
N SER A 178 3.10 3.64 15.33
CA SER A 178 3.77 4.77 15.97
C SER A 178 2.85 5.62 16.85
N ALA A 179 1.53 5.54 16.65
CA ALA A 179 0.55 6.26 17.46
C ALA A 179 -0.70 5.42 17.76
N PRO A 180 -1.24 5.51 18.98
CA PRO A 180 -2.49 4.86 19.34
C PRO A 180 -3.69 5.63 18.78
N PHE A 181 -4.80 4.91 18.55
CA PHE A 181 -6.09 5.53 18.27
C PHE A 181 -6.60 6.31 19.48
N ARG A 182 -7.10 7.51 19.23
CA ARG A 182 -7.73 8.38 20.23
C ARG A 182 -9.14 8.73 19.78
N LYS A 183 -10.09 8.72 20.71
CA LYS A 183 -11.45 9.15 20.44
C LYS A 183 -11.49 10.65 20.13
N GLN A 184 -12.20 10.98 19.06
CA GLN A 184 -12.40 12.34 18.60
C GLN A 184 -13.88 12.54 18.28
N THR A 185 -14.32 13.80 18.28
CA THR A 185 -15.69 14.18 17.93
C THR A 185 -15.64 15.26 16.86
N SER A 186 -16.31 15.05 15.73
CA SER A 186 -16.55 16.10 14.75
C SER A 186 -17.84 16.85 15.05
N LEU A 187 -17.89 18.13 14.70
CA LEU A 187 -19.06 18.98 14.81
C LEU A 187 -19.60 19.29 13.41
N ASN A 188 -20.89 19.01 13.17
CA ASN A 188 -21.53 19.20 11.88
C ASN A 188 -20.71 18.57 10.72
N GLY A 189 -20.15 17.38 10.99
CA GLY A 189 -19.34 16.65 10.01
C GLY A 189 -17.96 17.23 9.71
N PHE A 190 -17.49 18.19 10.49
CA PHE A 190 -16.18 18.79 10.29
C PHE A 190 -15.27 18.60 11.52
N TYR A 191 -14.02 18.20 11.24
CA TYR A 191 -12.94 18.09 12.22
C TYR A 191 -11.64 18.61 11.61
N GLN A 192 -10.86 19.36 12.38
CA GLN A 192 -9.51 19.77 11.97
C GLN A 192 -8.55 19.71 13.14
N ASP A 193 -7.31 19.39 12.85
CA ASP A 193 -6.25 19.33 13.87
C ASP A 193 -4.87 19.48 13.23
N ASN A 194 -3.86 19.56 14.09
CA ASN A 194 -2.46 19.53 13.70
C ASN A 194 -1.95 18.09 13.77
N GLY A 195 -1.49 17.55 12.64
CA GLY A 195 -0.88 16.23 12.56
C GLY A 195 0.57 16.17 13.06
N GLY A 196 1.18 17.34 13.39
CA GLY A 196 2.61 17.39 13.73
C GLY A 196 3.47 16.90 12.56
N ASP A 197 4.36 15.96 12.85
CA ASP A 197 5.24 15.32 11.87
C ASP A 197 4.68 13.97 11.36
N ALA A 198 3.35 13.74 11.49
CA ALA A 198 2.72 12.51 11.03
C ALA A 198 2.77 12.37 9.51
N ASP A 199 3.08 11.18 9.05
CA ASP A 199 3.07 10.80 7.63
C ASP A 199 1.72 10.21 7.20
N LEU A 200 0.96 9.63 8.16
CA LEU A 200 -0.24 8.85 7.91
C LEU A 200 -1.34 9.15 8.94
N LEU A 201 -2.55 9.45 8.47
CA LEU A 201 -3.75 9.43 9.30
C LEU A 201 -4.44 8.08 9.20
N ARG A 202 -4.85 7.53 10.34
CA ARG A 202 -5.65 6.31 10.43
C ARG A 202 -6.94 6.64 11.18
N LEU A 203 -8.08 6.38 10.58
CA LEU A 203 -9.38 6.75 11.10
C LEU A 203 -10.30 5.53 11.13
N ASN A 204 -10.86 5.23 12.30
CA ASN A 204 -11.91 4.22 12.47
C ASN A 204 -13.26 4.93 12.55
N LEU A 205 -14.18 4.53 11.68
CA LEU A 205 -15.54 5.04 11.64
C LEU A 205 -16.56 3.88 11.71
N SER A 206 -17.63 4.05 12.47
CA SER A 206 -18.72 3.06 12.47
C SER A 206 -19.38 2.98 11.10
N LEU A 207 -19.55 1.77 10.59
CA LEU A 207 -20.30 1.52 9.35
C LEU A 207 -21.76 1.98 9.46
N ASP A 208 -22.34 1.92 10.67
CA ASP A 208 -23.72 2.33 10.93
C ASP A 208 -23.94 3.83 10.73
N SER A 209 -22.87 4.64 10.73
CA SER A 209 -22.98 6.08 10.45
C SER A 209 -23.34 6.38 9.00
N GLN A 210 -23.15 5.44 8.07
CA GLN A 210 -23.36 5.61 6.63
C GLN A 210 -22.64 6.86 6.06
N LEU A 211 -21.47 7.18 6.65
CA LEU A 211 -20.63 8.31 6.27
C LEU A 211 -19.26 7.83 5.80
N TYR A 212 -18.59 8.66 5.02
CA TYR A 212 -17.19 8.47 4.65
C TYR A 212 -16.38 9.75 4.86
N PRO A 213 -15.09 9.67 5.24
CA PRO A 213 -14.25 10.83 5.43
C PRO A 213 -13.68 11.33 4.09
N GLN A 214 -13.82 12.62 3.82
CA GLN A 214 -13.00 13.34 2.86
C GLN A 214 -11.91 14.07 3.63
N ILE A 215 -10.65 13.68 3.41
CA ILE A 215 -9.51 14.21 4.14
C ILE A 215 -8.71 15.11 3.21
N SER A 216 -8.43 16.32 3.68
CA SER A 216 -7.49 17.24 3.07
C SER A 216 -6.39 17.56 4.08
N GLY A 217 -5.14 17.43 3.68
CA GLY A 217 -4.01 17.67 4.56
C GLY A 217 -2.79 18.12 3.79
N HIS A 218 -2.02 18.95 4.43
CA HIS A 218 -0.71 19.36 3.94
C HIS A 218 0.21 19.62 5.13
N LYS A 219 1.33 18.88 5.16
CA LYS A 219 2.32 18.99 6.25
C LYS A 219 1.67 18.76 7.62
N SER A 220 1.71 19.80 8.48
CA SER A 220 1.30 19.71 9.88
C SER A 220 -0.19 19.90 10.13
N ARG A 221 -1.00 20.24 9.11
CA ARG A 221 -2.44 20.50 9.30
C ARG A 221 -3.28 19.60 8.41
N PHE A 222 -4.38 19.14 8.96
CA PHE A 222 -5.38 18.39 8.18
C PHE A 222 -6.80 18.76 8.61
N ALA A 223 -7.73 18.55 7.70
CA ALA A 223 -9.16 18.66 7.94
C ALA A 223 -9.87 17.41 7.41
N ILE A 224 -10.85 16.95 8.15
CA ILE A 224 -11.72 15.82 7.80
C ILE A 224 -13.13 16.37 7.66
N ARG A 225 -13.75 16.10 6.51
CA ARG A 225 -15.17 16.33 6.28
C ARG A 225 -15.87 14.98 6.12
N PHE A 226 -16.82 14.70 6.96
CA PHE A 226 -17.64 13.49 6.85
C PHE A 226 -18.80 13.75 5.90
N MET A 227 -18.93 12.90 4.90
CA MET A 227 -19.93 13.02 3.83
C MET A 227 -20.85 11.81 3.88
N PRO A 228 -22.17 11.98 3.66
CA PRO A 228 -23.09 10.86 3.62
C PRO A 228 -22.90 10.03 2.35
N LEU A 229 -23.06 8.71 2.45
CA LEU A 229 -23.10 7.81 1.30
C LEU A 229 -24.28 8.13 0.37
N ASP A 230 -25.45 8.38 0.95
CA ASP A 230 -26.60 8.92 0.21
C ASP A 230 -26.49 10.44 0.15
N THR A 231 -26.11 10.95 -1.01
CA THR A 231 -25.91 12.39 -1.24
C THR A 231 -27.22 13.20 -1.29
N GLU A 232 -28.37 12.55 -1.51
CA GLU A 232 -29.67 13.23 -1.63
C GLU A 232 -30.40 13.30 -0.29
N ASN A 233 -30.41 12.21 0.48
CA ASN A 233 -31.19 12.09 1.70
C ASN A 233 -30.35 11.90 2.97
N GLY A 234 -29.07 11.63 2.81
CA GLY A 234 -28.15 11.40 3.92
C GLY A 234 -27.93 12.67 4.74
N GLN A 235 -27.91 12.51 6.05
CA GLN A 235 -27.67 13.61 6.99
C GLN A 235 -26.38 13.37 7.75
N VAL A 236 -25.69 14.46 8.01
CA VAL A 236 -24.51 14.45 8.88
C VAL A 236 -24.96 14.88 10.27
N PRO A 237 -24.71 14.07 11.32
CA PRO A 237 -25.13 14.42 12.68
C PRO A 237 -24.35 15.65 13.19
N GLU A 238 -24.98 16.40 14.11
CA GLU A 238 -24.34 17.54 14.77
C GLU A 238 -23.03 17.11 15.46
N ARG A 239 -23.01 15.91 16.08
CA ARG A 239 -21.86 15.32 16.73
C ARG A 239 -21.65 13.90 16.19
N LEU A 240 -20.43 13.62 15.75
CA LEU A 240 -20.01 12.29 15.28
C LEU A 240 -18.72 11.89 15.98
N ASP A 241 -18.79 10.80 16.73
CA ASP A 241 -17.62 10.21 17.37
C ASP A 241 -16.91 9.25 16.42
N PHE A 242 -15.58 9.32 16.40
CA PHE A 242 -14.70 8.47 15.62
C PHE A 242 -13.36 8.29 16.34
N GLU A 243 -12.52 7.38 15.87
CA GLU A 243 -11.18 7.21 16.41
C GLU A 243 -10.15 7.64 15.38
N LEU A 244 -9.11 8.34 15.82
CA LEU A 244 -8.05 8.87 14.97
C LEU A 244 -6.68 8.56 15.56
N ALA A 245 -5.75 8.11 14.69
CA ALA A 245 -4.32 8.03 14.99
C ALA A 245 -3.54 8.87 13.96
N CYS A 246 -2.61 9.70 14.43
CA CYS A 246 -1.68 10.46 13.60
C CYS A 246 -0.32 9.78 13.70
N CYS A 247 0.05 8.99 12.66
CA CYS A 247 1.19 8.10 12.61
C CYS A 247 2.34 8.66 11.75
#